data_5fc5000307a17857a1eb8ae7fd6fea64
#
_entry.id   5fc5000307a17857a1eb8ae7fd6fea64
#
_cell.length_a   1.000
_cell.length_b   1.000
_cell.length_c   1.000
_cell.angle_alpha   90.00
_cell.angle_beta   90.00
_cell.angle_gamma   90.00
#
_symmetry.space_group_name_H-M   'P 1'
#
loop_
_entity.id
_entity.type
_entity.pdbx_description
1 polymer ?
#
loop_
_entity_poly.entity_id
_entity_poly.type
_entity_poly.pdbx_seq_one_letter_code
_entity_poly.pdbx_strand_id
1 'polypeptide(L)'
;MKYPAVAISNLKKKYGDTTALKGIDININDGEFFGLLGPNGAGKTTTINILTGLVRKDSGSTNIFGQDTISNYRFTRSQIGISAQEFAQDWFFPIEKLLYFQAGYYGMSKSKAKDKVDELFIRLGLDKKRKSRLRELSGGMKRRFQIAKALVHDPKILILDEPTAGVDVKLRHELWDYLSELHKDGKTILLTTHYIEEAEKLCDKVAIIDKGKVIIEGTPKDLTGKQGNSGITINISETEVDLKTHLNEFSYSHENERIHFISNDPEGDLPKIINVLTKAGCHIQRVETTKASLEDVFLKLTGKGINE
;
A
#
# COMPACT_ATOMS: atom_id res chain seq x y z
N MET A 1 -26.37 1.23 10.98
CA MET A 1 -24.88 1.19 10.99
C MET A 1 -24.44 0.69 9.63
N LYS A 2 -23.51 1.38 8.96
CA LYS A 2 -22.95 0.95 7.67
C LYS A 2 -21.84 -0.08 7.99
N TYR A 3 -21.93 -1.29 7.46
CA TYR A 3 -20.88 -2.30 7.66
C TYR A 3 -19.60 -1.88 6.93
N PRO A 4 -18.40 -2.19 7.47
CA PRO A 4 -17.16 -2.00 6.74
C PRO A 4 -17.15 -2.81 5.45
N ALA A 5 -16.41 -2.36 4.43
CA ALA A 5 -16.27 -3.08 3.18
C ALA A 5 -15.56 -4.43 3.41
N VAL A 6 -14.52 -4.43 4.27
CA VAL A 6 -13.82 -5.65 4.70
C VAL A 6 -13.71 -5.65 6.21
N ALA A 7 -14.09 -6.74 6.86
CA ALA A 7 -13.87 -6.96 8.28
C ALA A 7 -13.22 -8.34 8.50
N ILE A 8 -12.06 -8.33 9.13
CA ILE A 8 -11.30 -9.52 9.54
C ILE A 8 -11.15 -9.49 11.04
N SER A 9 -11.49 -10.59 11.73
CA SER A 9 -11.34 -10.67 13.17
C SER A 9 -10.70 -12.00 13.59
N ASN A 10 -9.60 -11.88 14.34
CA ASN A 10 -8.82 -12.98 14.91
C ASN A 10 -8.49 -14.08 13.88
N LEU A 11 -8.14 -13.66 12.65
CA LEU A 11 -7.92 -14.57 11.54
C LEU A 11 -6.64 -15.37 11.73
N LYS A 12 -6.76 -16.71 11.71
CA LYS A 12 -5.62 -17.63 11.86
C LYS A 12 -5.52 -18.57 10.67
N LYS A 13 -4.27 -18.88 10.30
CA LYS A 13 -3.96 -19.86 9.27
C LYS A 13 -2.63 -20.53 9.50
N LYS A 14 -2.62 -21.87 9.40
CA LYS A 14 -1.44 -22.71 9.47
C LYS A 14 -1.32 -23.58 8.22
N TYR A 15 -0.11 -23.77 7.72
CA TYR A 15 0.24 -24.68 6.64
C TYR A 15 1.29 -25.67 7.15
N GLY A 16 0.92 -26.91 7.36
CA GLY A 16 1.79 -27.88 8.03
C GLY A 16 2.27 -27.33 9.37
N ASP A 17 3.58 -27.16 9.55
CA ASP A 17 4.17 -26.62 10.79
C ASP A 17 4.28 -25.10 10.79
N THR A 18 4.08 -24.44 9.63
CA THR A 18 4.24 -22.99 9.51
C THR A 18 2.93 -22.26 9.81
N THR A 19 2.91 -21.40 10.84
CA THR A 19 1.79 -20.53 11.14
C THR A 19 1.91 -19.24 10.34
N ALA A 20 1.10 -19.12 9.28
CA ALA A 20 1.10 -17.97 8.37
C ALA A 20 0.35 -16.76 8.96
N LEU A 21 -0.75 -16.98 9.70
CA LEU A 21 -1.53 -15.92 10.36
C LEU A 21 -1.80 -16.32 11.82
N LYS A 22 -1.55 -15.39 12.76
CA LYS A 22 -1.58 -15.65 14.21
C LYS A 22 -2.72 -14.91 14.94
N GLY A 23 -3.79 -14.59 14.22
CA GLY A 23 -4.91 -13.84 14.76
C GLY A 23 -4.77 -12.37 14.37
N ILE A 24 -5.02 -12.06 13.10
CA ILE A 24 -5.01 -10.69 12.59
C ILE A 24 -6.41 -10.10 12.63
N ASP A 25 -6.47 -8.80 12.94
CA ASP A 25 -7.68 -7.99 12.93
C ASP A 25 -7.45 -6.84 11.95
N ILE A 26 -8.36 -6.64 10.98
CA ILE A 26 -8.30 -5.58 9.97
C ILE A 26 -9.73 -5.13 9.67
N ASN A 27 -9.96 -3.81 9.64
CA ASN A 27 -11.21 -3.21 9.22
C ASN A 27 -10.95 -2.15 8.15
N ILE A 28 -11.60 -2.31 6.98
CA ILE A 28 -11.50 -1.39 5.85
C ILE A 28 -12.88 -0.81 5.60
N ASN A 29 -12.99 0.51 5.62
CA ASN A 29 -14.25 1.18 5.37
C ASN A 29 -14.60 1.19 3.87
N ASP A 30 -15.88 1.43 3.57
CA ASP A 30 -16.34 1.59 2.19
C ASP A 30 -15.73 2.87 1.59
N GLY A 31 -15.09 2.75 0.42
CA GLY A 31 -14.37 3.83 -0.23
C GLY A 31 -12.96 4.11 0.31
N GLU A 32 -12.42 3.30 1.22
CA GLU A 32 -11.09 3.49 1.80
C GLU A 32 -10.00 2.86 0.92
N PHE A 33 -8.86 3.54 0.77
CA PHE A 33 -7.65 2.97 0.19
C PHE A 33 -6.74 2.44 1.30
N PHE A 34 -6.74 1.14 1.49
CA PHE A 34 -6.03 0.47 2.58
C PHE A 34 -4.79 -0.26 2.09
N GLY A 35 -3.65 -0.01 2.73
CA GLY A 35 -2.38 -0.67 2.47
C GLY A 35 -2.06 -1.76 3.49
N LEU A 36 -1.76 -2.98 3.04
CA LEU A 36 -1.19 -4.04 3.87
C LEU A 36 0.29 -4.19 3.55
N LEU A 37 1.14 -3.57 4.39
CA LEU A 37 2.58 -3.44 4.20
C LEU A 37 3.33 -4.50 5.00
N GLY A 38 4.34 -5.12 4.42
CA GLY A 38 5.17 -6.12 5.14
C GLY A 38 6.11 -6.88 4.23
N PRO A 39 7.12 -7.57 4.79
CA PRO A 39 8.07 -8.35 4.02
C PRO A 39 7.44 -9.58 3.37
N ASN A 40 8.21 -10.24 2.53
CA ASN A 40 7.82 -11.52 1.96
C ASN A 40 7.63 -12.57 3.07
N GLY A 41 6.55 -13.35 2.98
CA GLY A 41 6.20 -14.34 4.01
C GLY A 41 5.49 -13.77 5.25
N ALA A 42 5.23 -12.46 5.34
CA ALA A 42 4.54 -11.86 6.48
C ALA A 42 3.08 -12.29 6.63
N GLY A 43 2.44 -12.83 5.57
CA GLY A 43 1.05 -13.27 5.57
C GLY A 43 0.10 -12.47 4.67
N LYS A 44 0.61 -11.49 3.89
CA LYS A 44 -0.18 -10.62 3.00
C LYS A 44 -1.02 -11.43 2.00
N THR A 45 -0.38 -12.22 1.15
CA THR A 45 -1.04 -13.07 0.14
C THR A 45 -1.95 -14.11 0.77
N THR A 46 -1.59 -14.67 1.94
CA THR A 46 -2.46 -15.60 2.67
C THR A 46 -3.77 -14.91 3.09
N THR A 47 -3.70 -13.67 3.58
CA THR A 47 -4.87 -12.87 3.95
C THR A 47 -5.78 -12.63 2.75
N ILE A 48 -5.21 -12.20 1.61
CA ILE A 48 -5.96 -12.02 0.36
C ILE A 48 -6.61 -13.32 -0.10
N ASN A 49 -5.87 -14.42 -0.11
CA ASN A 49 -6.37 -15.71 -0.57
C ASN A 49 -7.53 -16.23 0.31
N ILE A 50 -7.55 -15.93 1.59
CA ILE A 50 -8.68 -16.25 2.46
C ILE A 50 -9.89 -15.36 2.15
N LEU A 51 -9.70 -14.04 1.99
CA LEU A 51 -10.78 -13.10 1.65
C LEU A 51 -11.46 -13.47 0.32
N THR A 52 -10.67 -13.90 -0.67
CA THR A 52 -11.17 -14.28 -2.00
C THR A 52 -11.67 -15.72 -2.07
N GLY A 53 -11.47 -16.50 -0.98
CA GLY A 53 -11.91 -17.88 -0.87
C GLY A 53 -11.05 -18.87 -1.65
N LEU A 54 -9.82 -18.53 -2.02
CA LEU A 54 -8.82 -19.44 -2.59
C LEU A 54 -8.21 -20.34 -1.51
N VAL A 55 -8.16 -19.87 -0.27
CA VAL A 55 -7.66 -20.59 0.90
C VAL A 55 -8.72 -20.57 2.02
N ARG A 56 -8.92 -21.71 2.67
CA ARG A 56 -9.77 -21.79 3.86
C ARG A 56 -9.01 -21.30 5.10
N LYS A 57 -9.65 -20.45 5.90
CA LYS A 57 -9.19 -20.06 7.23
C LYS A 57 -9.28 -21.23 8.21
N ASP A 58 -8.42 -21.27 9.22
CA ASP A 58 -8.50 -22.28 10.27
C ASP A 58 -9.42 -21.80 11.42
N SER A 59 -9.36 -20.48 11.73
CA SER A 59 -10.26 -19.85 12.71
C SER A 59 -10.37 -18.34 12.46
N GLY A 60 -11.24 -17.68 13.20
CA GLY A 60 -11.57 -16.26 13.03
C GLY A 60 -12.71 -16.01 12.06
N SER A 61 -13.01 -14.76 11.78
CA SER A 61 -14.06 -14.36 10.84
C SER A 61 -13.54 -13.45 9.73
N THR A 62 -14.18 -13.53 8.56
CA THR A 62 -13.90 -12.67 7.41
C THR A 62 -15.23 -12.30 6.76
N ASN A 63 -15.51 -11.00 6.67
CA ASN A 63 -16.77 -10.49 6.15
C ASN A 63 -16.51 -9.42 5.09
N ILE A 64 -17.37 -9.38 4.08
CA ILE A 64 -17.44 -8.36 3.04
C ILE A 64 -18.82 -7.72 3.12
N PHE A 65 -18.88 -6.40 3.39
CA PHE A 65 -20.13 -5.68 3.63
C PHE A 65 -21.06 -6.40 4.62
N GLY A 66 -20.48 -6.92 5.71
CA GLY A 66 -21.21 -7.65 6.77
C GLY A 66 -21.58 -9.11 6.44
N GLN A 67 -21.26 -9.60 5.23
CA GLN A 67 -21.55 -10.97 4.80
C GLN A 67 -20.31 -11.86 4.92
N ASP A 68 -20.44 -13.01 5.59
CA ASP A 68 -19.34 -13.97 5.76
C ASP A 68 -18.86 -14.53 4.41
N THR A 69 -17.54 -14.56 4.20
CA THR A 69 -16.93 -14.95 2.92
C THR A 69 -17.08 -16.42 2.55
N ILE A 70 -17.46 -17.29 3.50
CA ILE A 70 -17.68 -18.72 3.26
C ILE A 70 -19.15 -19.00 3.00
N SER A 71 -20.05 -18.61 3.91
CA SER A 71 -21.48 -18.89 3.78
C SER A 71 -22.16 -18.10 2.66
N ASN A 72 -21.70 -16.84 2.42
CA ASN A 72 -22.24 -15.95 1.41
C ASN A 72 -21.25 -15.71 0.24
N TYR A 73 -20.49 -16.75 -0.15
CA TYR A 73 -19.38 -16.62 -1.11
C TYR A 73 -19.78 -16.04 -2.47
N ARG A 74 -21.01 -16.28 -2.95
CA ARG A 74 -21.47 -15.73 -4.24
C ARG A 74 -21.56 -14.20 -4.19
N PHE A 75 -22.17 -13.68 -3.12
CA PHE A 75 -22.26 -12.25 -2.91
C PHE A 75 -20.87 -11.65 -2.68
N THR A 76 -20.08 -12.17 -1.75
CA THR A 76 -18.78 -11.61 -1.38
C THR A 76 -17.81 -11.59 -2.57
N ARG A 77 -17.76 -12.64 -3.37
CA ARG A 77 -16.90 -12.69 -4.56
C ARG A 77 -17.37 -11.76 -5.68
N SER A 78 -18.68 -11.52 -5.81
CA SER A 78 -19.20 -10.55 -6.78
C SER A 78 -18.82 -9.09 -6.42
N GLN A 79 -18.52 -8.81 -5.15
CA GLN A 79 -18.09 -7.49 -4.71
C GLN A 79 -16.58 -7.26 -4.88
N ILE A 80 -15.79 -8.31 -5.16
CA ILE A 80 -14.33 -8.26 -5.18
C ILE A 80 -13.79 -8.45 -6.59
N GLY A 81 -12.94 -7.53 -7.04
CA GLY A 81 -12.02 -7.74 -8.16
C GLY A 81 -10.62 -7.99 -7.61
N ILE A 82 -9.94 -9.01 -8.12
CA ILE A 82 -8.58 -9.33 -7.68
C ILE A 82 -7.59 -9.27 -8.82
N SER A 83 -6.49 -8.53 -8.62
CA SER A 83 -5.27 -8.59 -9.42
C SER A 83 -4.19 -9.30 -8.60
N ALA A 84 -4.03 -10.60 -8.85
CA ALA A 84 -3.05 -11.43 -8.15
C ALA A 84 -1.60 -11.12 -8.59
N GLN A 85 -0.62 -11.50 -7.77
CA GLN A 85 0.79 -11.32 -8.08
C GLN A 85 1.22 -12.14 -9.31
N GLU A 86 0.78 -13.40 -9.40
CA GLU A 86 1.12 -14.29 -10.51
C GLU A 86 0.16 -14.22 -11.68
N PHE A 87 0.69 -14.45 -12.89
CA PHE A 87 -0.07 -14.51 -14.15
C PHE A 87 -0.61 -15.90 -14.41
N ALA A 88 -1.52 -16.41 -13.56
CA ALA A 88 -2.24 -17.65 -13.83
C ALA A 88 -3.35 -17.39 -14.87
N GLN A 89 -3.02 -17.39 -16.16
CA GLN A 89 -3.98 -17.04 -17.22
C GLN A 89 -3.79 -17.89 -18.47
N ASP A 90 -4.86 -18.00 -19.24
CA ASP A 90 -4.86 -18.67 -20.52
C ASP A 90 -4.03 -17.90 -21.57
N TRP A 91 -2.97 -18.51 -22.05
CA TRP A 91 -2.05 -17.94 -23.02
C TRP A 91 -2.51 -18.07 -24.47
N PHE A 92 -3.61 -18.80 -24.72
CA PHE A 92 -4.06 -19.15 -26.07
C PHE A 92 -5.01 -18.12 -26.66
N PHE A 93 -5.87 -17.51 -25.85
CA PHE A 93 -6.87 -16.58 -26.32
C PHE A 93 -6.36 -15.13 -26.39
N PRO A 94 -6.89 -14.31 -27.35
CA PRO A 94 -6.72 -12.87 -27.32
C PRO A 94 -7.20 -12.26 -26.01
N ILE A 95 -6.53 -11.21 -25.55
CA ILE A 95 -6.83 -10.57 -24.27
C ILE A 95 -8.26 -10.02 -24.20
N GLU A 96 -8.81 -9.55 -25.32
CA GLU A 96 -10.20 -9.11 -25.38
C GLU A 96 -11.18 -10.25 -25.07
N LYS A 97 -10.96 -11.44 -25.65
CA LYS A 97 -11.79 -12.62 -25.35
C LYS A 97 -11.70 -13.03 -23.90
N LEU A 98 -10.52 -12.92 -23.29
CA LEU A 98 -10.33 -13.22 -21.87
C LEU A 98 -11.15 -12.29 -20.96
N LEU A 99 -11.27 -11.01 -21.31
CA LEU A 99 -12.15 -10.09 -20.57
C LEU A 99 -13.64 -10.44 -20.77
N TYR A 100 -14.06 -10.80 -21.98
CA TYR A 100 -15.43 -11.26 -22.20
C TYR A 100 -15.75 -12.56 -21.43
N PHE A 101 -14.82 -13.50 -21.34
CA PHE A 101 -15.00 -14.69 -20.52
C PHE A 101 -15.14 -14.32 -19.04
N GLN A 102 -14.27 -13.42 -18.56
CA GLN A 102 -14.35 -12.94 -17.19
C GLN A 102 -15.69 -12.26 -16.88
N ALA A 103 -16.16 -11.37 -17.75
CA ALA A 103 -17.47 -10.75 -17.64
C ALA A 103 -18.61 -11.79 -17.61
N GLY A 104 -18.50 -12.83 -18.44
CA GLY A 104 -19.44 -13.94 -18.48
C GLY A 104 -19.50 -14.75 -17.19
N TYR A 105 -18.36 -15.00 -16.52
CA TYR A 105 -18.33 -15.67 -15.20
C TYR A 105 -19.10 -14.90 -14.12
N TYR A 106 -19.21 -13.59 -14.26
CA TYR A 106 -19.99 -12.73 -13.35
C TYR A 106 -21.42 -12.47 -13.86
N GLY A 107 -21.86 -13.16 -14.93
CA GLY A 107 -23.22 -13.07 -15.43
C GLY A 107 -23.55 -11.76 -16.15
N MET A 108 -22.56 -11.02 -16.64
CA MET A 108 -22.81 -9.79 -17.39
C MET A 108 -23.46 -10.07 -18.75
N SER A 109 -24.43 -9.22 -19.13
CA SER A 109 -24.99 -9.28 -20.49
C SER A 109 -23.93 -8.89 -21.52
N LYS A 110 -24.06 -9.39 -22.76
CA LYS A 110 -23.11 -9.11 -23.85
C LYS A 110 -22.94 -7.59 -24.11
N SER A 111 -24.02 -6.82 -24.05
CA SER A 111 -23.99 -5.36 -24.24
C SER A 111 -23.16 -4.70 -23.14
N LYS A 112 -23.51 -4.94 -21.85
CA LYS A 112 -22.77 -4.37 -20.72
C LYS A 112 -21.29 -4.78 -20.70
N ALA A 113 -21.00 -6.04 -21.03
CA ALA A 113 -19.64 -6.52 -21.13
C ALA A 113 -18.84 -5.81 -22.23
N LYS A 114 -19.48 -5.53 -23.40
CA LYS A 114 -18.85 -4.80 -24.49
C LYS A 114 -18.45 -3.39 -24.05
N ASP A 115 -19.40 -2.64 -23.51
CA ASP A 115 -19.18 -1.24 -23.10
C ASP A 115 -18.07 -1.17 -22.04
N LYS A 116 -18.08 -2.08 -21.07
CA LYS A 116 -17.06 -2.12 -20.01
C LYS A 116 -15.69 -2.57 -20.51
N VAL A 117 -15.64 -3.55 -21.40
CA VAL A 117 -14.39 -4.00 -22.03
C VAL A 117 -13.78 -2.86 -22.86
N ASP A 118 -14.58 -2.16 -23.65
CA ASP A 118 -14.13 -1.02 -24.45
C ASP A 118 -13.58 0.10 -23.59
N GLU A 119 -14.28 0.47 -22.52
CA GLU A 119 -13.83 1.46 -21.52
C GLU A 119 -12.46 1.07 -20.95
N LEU A 120 -12.33 -0.17 -20.44
CA LEU A 120 -11.09 -0.63 -19.78
C LEU A 120 -9.90 -0.71 -20.74
N PHE A 121 -10.12 -1.13 -21.98
CA PHE A 121 -9.05 -1.17 -22.99
C PHE A 121 -8.51 0.22 -23.31
N ILE A 122 -9.39 1.20 -23.44
CA ILE A 122 -9.02 2.61 -23.67
C ILE A 122 -8.29 3.18 -22.48
N ARG A 123 -8.91 3.10 -21.27
CA ARG A 123 -8.35 3.68 -20.03
C ARG A 123 -6.98 3.09 -19.66
N LEU A 124 -6.76 1.81 -19.91
CA LEU A 124 -5.51 1.13 -19.57
C LEU A 124 -4.50 1.10 -20.74
N GLY A 125 -4.79 1.79 -21.86
CA GLY A 125 -3.88 1.87 -23.00
C GLY A 125 -3.62 0.53 -23.69
N LEU A 126 -4.59 -0.38 -23.67
CA LEU A 126 -4.52 -1.71 -24.26
C LEU A 126 -5.27 -1.82 -25.59
N ASP A 127 -5.93 -0.76 -26.05
CA ASP A 127 -6.84 -0.77 -27.19
C ASP A 127 -6.20 -1.35 -28.46
N LYS A 128 -4.97 -0.93 -28.79
CA LYS A 128 -4.22 -1.43 -29.96
C LYS A 128 -3.78 -2.90 -29.82
N LYS A 129 -3.95 -3.51 -28.65
CA LYS A 129 -3.51 -4.88 -28.32
C LYS A 129 -4.65 -5.88 -28.11
N ARG A 130 -5.90 -5.50 -28.37
CA ARG A 130 -7.11 -6.34 -28.14
C ARG A 130 -6.96 -7.76 -28.69
N LYS A 131 -6.42 -7.90 -29.90
CA LYS A 131 -6.24 -9.19 -30.60
C LYS A 131 -4.94 -9.92 -30.20
N SER A 132 -4.06 -9.28 -29.44
CA SER A 132 -2.81 -9.91 -28.97
C SER A 132 -3.11 -10.94 -27.86
N ARG A 133 -2.25 -11.96 -27.79
CA ARG A 133 -2.26 -12.93 -26.70
C ARG A 133 -1.39 -12.43 -25.54
N LEU A 134 -1.61 -12.92 -24.33
CA LEU A 134 -0.84 -12.51 -23.15
C LEU A 134 0.68 -12.63 -23.33
N ARG A 135 1.15 -13.69 -24.01
CA ARG A 135 2.58 -13.89 -24.28
C ARG A 135 3.22 -12.80 -25.15
N GLU A 136 2.41 -12.08 -25.92
CA GLU A 136 2.84 -11.03 -26.85
C GLU A 136 2.87 -9.64 -26.17
N LEU A 137 2.45 -9.56 -24.92
CA LEU A 137 2.42 -8.33 -24.14
C LEU A 137 3.71 -8.14 -23.34
N SER A 138 4.15 -6.88 -23.17
CA SER A 138 5.19 -6.53 -22.20
C SER A 138 4.72 -6.79 -20.77
N GLY A 139 5.64 -6.86 -19.80
CA GLY A 139 5.31 -7.03 -18.39
C GLY A 139 4.29 -6.01 -17.87
N GLY A 140 4.50 -4.74 -18.22
CA GLY A 140 3.58 -3.67 -17.86
C GLY A 140 2.20 -3.78 -18.52
N MET A 141 2.12 -4.19 -19.79
CA MET A 141 0.83 -4.45 -20.45
C MET A 141 0.10 -5.62 -19.81
N LYS A 142 0.82 -6.68 -19.40
CA LYS A 142 0.24 -7.80 -18.65
C LYS A 142 -0.35 -7.33 -17.33
N ARG A 143 0.35 -6.44 -16.61
CA ARG A 143 -0.14 -5.88 -15.33
C ARG A 143 -1.40 -5.04 -15.52
N ARG A 144 -1.41 -4.15 -16.52
CA ARG A 144 -2.63 -3.39 -16.87
C ARG A 144 -3.79 -4.31 -17.24
N PHE A 145 -3.53 -5.38 -17.96
CA PHE A 145 -4.55 -6.38 -18.30
C PHE A 145 -5.10 -7.11 -17.06
N GLN A 146 -4.28 -7.45 -16.07
CA GLN A 146 -4.75 -8.02 -14.80
C GLN A 146 -5.70 -7.08 -14.05
N ILE A 147 -5.38 -5.79 -14.04
CA ILE A 147 -6.25 -4.77 -13.45
C ILE A 147 -7.57 -4.66 -14.25
N ALA A 148 -7.51 -4.66 -15.59
CA ALA A 148 -8.71 -4.69 -16.44
C ALA A 148 -9.60 -5.90 -16.10
N LYS A 149 -8.98 -7.07 -15.96
CA LYS A 149 -9.68 -8.31 -15.60
C LYS A 149 -10.34 -8.23 -14.22
N ALA A 150 -9.67 -7.61 -13.25
CA ALA A 150 -10.21 -7.40 -11.92
C ALA A 150 -11.42 -6.43 -11.92
N LEU A 151 -11.45 -5.46 -12.85
CA LEU A 151 -12.46 -4.40 -12.89
C LEU A 151 -13.64 -4.69 -13.83
N VAL A 152 -13.56 -5.72 -14.68
CA VAL A 152 -14.54 -5.91 -15.76
C VAL A 152 -15.98 -6.08 -15.28
N HIS A 153 -16.20 -6.68 -14.10
CA HIS A 153 -17.53 -6.89 -13.52
C HIS A 153 -17.96 -5.76 -12.57
N ASP A 154 -17.22 -4.64 -12.59
CA ASP A 154 -17.45 -3.44 -11.78
C ASP A 154 -17.57 -3.71 -10.27
N PRO A 155 -16.57 -4.35 -9.65
CA PRO A 155 -16.58 -4.65 -8.22
C PRO A 155 -16.55 -3.39 -7.37
N LYS A 156 -17.07 -3.46 -6.13
CA LYS A 156 -16.94 -2.38 -5.15
C LYS A 156 -15.56 -2.36 -4.49
N ILE A 157 -14.93 -3.53 -4.36
CA ILE A 157 -13.62 -3.70 -3.73
C ILE A 157 -12.63 -4.18 -4.78
N LEU A 158 -11.50 -3.50 -4.91
CA LEU A 158 -10.38 -3.91 -5.74
C LEU A 158 -9.24 -4.36 -4.82
N ILE A 159 -8.84 -5.62 -4.95
CA ILE A 159 -7.69 -6.19 -4.23
C ILE A 159 -6.52 -6.31 -5.20
N LEU A 160 -5.39 -5.72 -4.82
CA LEU A 160 -4.16 -5.66 -5.61
C LEU A 160 -3.02 -6.30 -4.82
N ASP A 161 -2.55 -7.46 -5.29
CA ASP A 161 -1.40 -8.13 -4.66
C ASP A 161 -0.12 -7.74 -5.40
N GLU A 162 0.67 -6.85 -4.78
CA GLU A 162 1.93 -6.30 -5.29
C GLU A 162 1.82 -5.78 -6.74
N PRO A 163 0.92 -4.81 -7.04
CA PRO A 163 0.58 -4.42 -8.41
C PRO A 163 1.73 -3.80 -9.21
N THR A 164 2.75 -3.26 -8.55
CA THR A 164 3.87 -2.58 -9.19
C THR A 164 5.18 -3.37 -9.11
N ALA A 165 5.17 -4.60 -8.57
CA ALA A 165 6.36 -5.43 -8.50
C ALA A 165 6.91 -5.74 -9.91
N GLY A 166 8.21 -5.45 -10.11
CA GLY A 166 8.89 -5.69 -11.39
C GLY A 166 8.46 -4.76 -12.53
N VAL A 167 7.81 -3.64 -12.22
CA VAL A 167 7.37 -2.61 -13.19
C VAL A 167 8.36 -1.44 -13.18
N ASP A 168 8.64 -0.86 -14.36
CA ASP A 168 9.48 0.33 -14.46
C ASP A 168 8.82 1.57 -13.80
N VAL A 169 9.66 2.57 -13.46
CA VAL A 169 9.23 3.76 -12.69
C VAL A 169 8.09 4.52 -13.38
N LYS A 170 8.16 4.73 -14.70
CA LYS A 170 7.14 5.46 -15.44
C LYS A 170 5.79 4.76 -15.36
N LEU A 171 5.77 3.47 -15.62
CA LEU A 171 4.55 2.68 -15.59
C LEU A 171 3.97 2.57 -14.16
N ARG A 172 4.85 2.54 -13.14
CA ARG A 172 4.41 2.58 -11.74
C ARG A 172 3.60 3.85 -11.45
N HIS A 173 4.11 5.02 -11.85
CA HIS A 173 3.37 6.28 -11.67
C HIS A 173 2.04 6.31 -12.44
N GLU A 174 2.02 5.84 -13.69
CA GLU A 174 0.78 5.73 -14.47
C GLU A 174 -0.27 4.82 -13.78
N LEU A 175 0.16 3.73 -13.15
CA LEU A 175 -0.71 2.86 -12.37
C LEU A 175 -1.19 3.55 -11.09
N TRP A 176 -0.34 4.27 -10.39
CA TRP A 176 -0.72 5.02 -9.19
C TRP A 176 -1.77 6.09 -9.50
N ASP A 177 -1.59 6.82 -10.59
CA ASP A 177 -2.57 7.83 -11.02
C ASP A 177 -3.92 7.18 -11.32
N TYR A 178 -3.93 6.05 -12.03
CA TYR A 178 -5.14 5.31 -12.32
C TYR A 178 -5.84 4.76 -11.05
N LEU A 179 -5.08 4.21 -10.11
CA LEU A 179 -5.63 3.74 -8.84
C LEU A 179 -6.20 4.90 -8.00
N SER A 180 -5.52 6.05 -8.01
CA SER A 180 -6.02 7.26 -7.35
C SER A 180 -7.33 7.77 -7.96
N GLU A 181 -7.50 7.67 -9.30
CA GLU A 181 -8.77 7.98 -9.96
C GLU A 181 -9.88 7.03 -9.50
N LEU A 182 -9.63 5.71 -9.50
CA LEU A 182 -10.60 4.72 -9.03
C LEU A 182 -11.03 4.95 -7.58
N HIS A 183 -10.07 5.34 -6.72
CA HIS A 183 -10.36 5.68 -5.34
C HIS A 183 -11.23 6.94 -5.22
N LYS A 184 -10.92 7.99 -5.96
CA LYS A 184 -11.75 9.22 -6.04
C LYS A 184 -13.16 8.93 -6.54
N ASP A 185 -13.33 7.95 -7.42
CA ASP A 185 -14.62 7.45 -7.90
C ASP A 185 -15.36 6.58 -6.84
N GLY A 186 -14.80 6.45 -5.62
CA GLY A 186 -15.42 5.76 -4.48
C GLY A 186 -15.15 4.26 -4.40
N LYS A 187 -14.19 3.71 -5.15
CA LYS A 187 -13.79 2.31 -5.02
C LYS A 187 -13.04 2.08 -3.72
N THR A 188 -13.39 1.03 -3.01
CA THR A 188 -12.56 0.52 -1.90
C THR A 188 -11.38 -0.24 -2.49
N ILE A 189 -10.16 0.05 -2.04
CA ILE A 189 -8.95 -0.59 -2.56
C ILE A 189 -8.17 -1.21 -1.40
N LEU A 190 -7.85 -2.49 -1.51
CA LEU A 190 -6.89 -3.18 -0.63
C LEU A 190 -5.63 -3.48 -1.44
N LEU A 191 -4.55 -2.82 -1.08
CA LEU A 191 -3.25 -2.96 -1.69
C LEU A 191 -2.32 -3.75 -0.77
N THR A 192 -1.66 -4.79 -1.26
CA THR A 192 -0.47 -5.34 -0.60
C THR A 192 0.77 -4.85 -1.32
N THR A 193 1.77 -4.44 -0.58
CA THR A 193 3.03 -4.00 -1.13
C THR A 193 4.18 -4.17 -0.14
N HIS A 194 5.39 -4.25 -0.68
CA HIS A 194 6.63 -4.06 0.05
C HIS A 194 7.31 -2.73 -0.33
N TYR A 195 6.70 -1.95 -1.24
CA TYR A 195 7.15 -0.61 -1.59
C TYR A 195 6.47 0.42 -0.69
N ILE A 196 7.25 0.98 0.21
CA ILE A 196 6.78 1.94 1.22
C ILE A 196 6.22 3.20 0.60
N GLU A 197 6.90 3.74 -0.41
CA GLU A 197 6.47 4.92 -1.17
C GLU A 197 5.04 4.78 -1.75
N GLU A 198 4.71 3.55 -2.21
CA GLU A 198 3.38 3.24 -2.73
C GLU A 198 2.30 3.37 -1.64
N ALA A 199 2.59 2.85 -0.44
CA ALA A 199 1.69 2.96 0.69
C ALA A 199 1.54 4.41 1.19
N GLU A 200 2.64 5.18 1.25
CA GLU A 200 2.61 6.59 1.65
C GLU A 200 1.81 7.47 0.68
N LYS A 201 1.95 7.20 -0.63
CA LYS A 201 1.34 8.02 -1.68
C LYS A 201 -0.14 7.74 -1.90
N LEU A 202 -0.56 6.48 -1.78
CA LEU A 202 -1.87 6.04 -2.22
C LEU A 202 -2.85 5.76 -1.08
N CYS A 203 -2.36 5.31 0.09
CA CYS A 203 -3.23 4.76 1.11
C CYS A 203 -3.71 5.82 2.11
N ASP A 204 -5.00 5.81 2.41
CA ASP A 204 -5.57 6.57 3.54
C ASP A 204 -5.12 5.97 4.86
N LYS A 205 -5.02 4.64 4.90
CA LYS A 205 -4.65 3.88 6.09
C LYS A 205 -3.77 2.70 5.70
N VAL A 206 -2.81 2.38 6.55
CA VAL A 206 -1.92 1.24 6.37
C VAL A 206 -1.89 0.37 7.63
N ALA A 207 -1.76 -0.93 7.43
CA ALA A 207 -1.40 -1.88 8.47
C ALA A 207 -0.04 -2.50 8.14
N ILE A 208 0.87 -2.49 9.10
CA ILE A 208 2.14 -3.18 8.99
C ILE A 208 1.97 -4.59 9.56
N ILE A 209 2.23 -5.59 8.72
CA ILE A 209 2.16 -7.00 9.10
C ILE A 209 3.56 -7.62 9.08
N ASP A 210 3.93 -8.33 10.15
CA ASP A 210 5.15 -9.15 10.21
C ASP A 210 4.86 -10.47 10.92
N LYS A 211 5.44 -11.57 10.42
CA LYS A 211 5.34 -12.94 10.99
C LYS A 211 3.92 -13.34 11.35
N GLY A 212 2.94 -12.94 10.53
CA GLY A 212 1.53 -13.27 10.68
C GLY A 212 0.78 -12.47 11.73
N LYS A 213 1.28 -11.33 12.17
CA LYS A 213 0.62 -10.40 13.10
C LYS A 213 0.59 -8.99 12.52
N VAL A 214 -0.51 -8.27 12.71
CA VAL A 214 -0.55 -6.83 12.53
C VAL A 214 0.20 -6.18 13.69
N ILE A 215 1.26 -5.46 13.38
CA ILE A 215 2.13 -4.79 14.37
C ILE A 215 1.59 -3.41 14.73
N ILE A 216 1.15 -2.67 13.72
CA ILE A 216 0.57 -1.33 13.89
C ILE A 216 -0.37 -1.04 12.73
N GLU A 217 -1.37 -0.19 12.96
CA GLU A 217 -2.31 0.29 11.96
C GLU A 217 -2.60 1.78 12.19
N GLY A 218 -2.67 2.57 11.13
CA GLY A 218 -2.95 4.00 11.19
C GLY A 218 -2.82 4.68 9.84
N THR A 219 -3.06 6.00 9.79
CA THR A 219 -2.73 6.77 8.58
C THR A 219 -1.22 6.87 8.42
N PRO A 220 -0.67 6.93 7.20
CA PRO A 220 0.78 7.11 7.00
C PRO A 220 1.33 8.28 7.82
N LYS A 221 0.60 9.40 7.86
CA LYS A 221 0.97 10.60 8.61
C LYS A 221 1.00 10.37 10.14
N ASP A 222 0.02 9.66 10.69
CA ASP A 222 0.01 9.38 12.14
C ASP A 222 1.13 8.43 12.54
N LEU A 223 1.42 7.44 11.69
CA LEU A 223 2.47 6.46 11.96
C LEU A 223 3.85 7.11 11.91
N THR A 224 4.13 7.93 10.89
CA THR A 224 5.39 8.66 10.78
C THR A 224 5.54 9.69 11.89
N GLY A 225 4.48 10.43 12.25
CA GLY A 225 4.52 11.42 13.32
C GLY A 225 4.71 10.85 14.73
N LYS A 226 4.16 9.64 15.00
CA LYS A 226 4.27 9.00 16.33
C LYS A 226 5.51 8.14 16.51
N GLN A 227 5.99 7.52 15.44
CA GLN A 227 7.01 6.48 15.50
C GLN A 227 8.29 6.83 14.71
N GLY A 228 8.20 7.78 13.79
CA GLY A 228 9.32 8.17 12.95
C GLY A 228 10.25 9.17 13.63
N ASN A 229 11.47 9.24 13.15
CA ASN A 229 12.47 10.21 13.60
C ASN A 229 12.56 11.32 12.55
N SER A 230 11.60 12.27 12.60
CA SER A 230 11.78 13.50 11.83
C SER A 230 12.82 14.37 12.53
N GLY A 231 13.64 15.09 11.78
CA GLY A 231 14.69 15.88 12.37
C GLY A 231 15.26 16.92 11.42
N ILE A 232 16.13 17.76 11.98
CA ILE A 232 16.90 18.76 11.27
C ILE A 232 18.36 18.52 11.58
N THR A 233 19.16 18.30 10.55
CA THR A 233 20.61 18.19 10.68
C THR A 233 21.25 19.47 10.19
N ILE A 234 22.04 20.11 11.04
CA ILE A 234 22.74 21.35 10.72
C ILE A 234 24.24 21.09 10.87
N ASN A 235 24.99 21.33 9.80
CA ASN A 235 26.43 21.37 9.87
C ASN A 235 26.87 22.84 10.17
N ILE A 236 27.69 23.00 11.20
CA ILE A 236 28.23 24.27 11.59
C ILE A 236 29.76 24.25 11.47
N SER A 237 30.41 25.38 11.31
CA SER A 237 31.85 25.46 11.48
C SER A 237 32.21 25.18 12.94
N GLU A 238 33.47 24.79 13.20
CA GLU A 238 34.00 24.74 14.59
C GLU A 238 33.61 26.00 15.33
N THR A 239 33.00 25.83 16.50
CA THR A 239 32.58 26.97 17.36
C THR A 239 32.98 26.67 18.80
N GLU A 240 33.47 27.71 19.49
CA GLU A 240 33.71 27.68 20.93
C GLU A 240 32.44 27.98 21.76
N VAL A 241 31.28 28.10 21.08
CA VAL A 241 30.04 28.49 21.74
C VAL A 241 29.46 27.30 22.51
N ASP A 242 29.07 27.51 23.76
CA ASP A 242 28.32 26.55 24.55
C ASP A 242 26.86 26.43 24.02
N LEU A 243 26.63 25.47 23.12
CA LEU A 243 25.33 25.25 22.52
C LEU A 243 24.25 24.88 23.54
N LYS A 244 24.61 24.30 24.70
CA LYS A 244 23.66 23.89 25.72
C LYS A 244 22.89 25.06 26.30
N THR A 245 23.50 26.21 26.43
CA THR A 245 22.86 27.41 26.97
C THR A 245 21.83 28.03 26.00
N HIS A 246 22.00 27.81 24.69
CA HIS A 246 21.18 28.41 23.65
C HIS A 246 20.11 27.49 23.08
N LEU A 247 20.27 26.18 23.21
CA LEU A 247 19.40 25.16 22.60
C LEU A 247 18.52 24.38 23.60
N ASN A 248 18.31 24.95 24.81
CA ASN A 248 17.58 24.30 25.91
C ASN A 248 16.12 23.89 25.54
N GLU A 249 15.51 24.58 24.57
CA GLU A 249 14.14 24.34 24.12
C GLU A 249 14.05 23.17 23.11
N PHE A 250 15.19 22.67 22.61
CA PHE A 250 15.23 21.66 21.57
C PHE A 250 15.88 20.36 22.06
N SER A 251 15.32 19.24 21.61
CA SER A 251 15.98 17.94 21.79
C SER A 251 16.99 17.74 20.66
N TYR A 252 18.27 17.68 20.98
CA TYR A 252 19.32 17.55 19.98
C TYR A 252 20.47 16.64 20.44
N SER A 253 21.23 16.14 19.48
CA SER A 253 22.58 15.56 19.68
C SER A 253 23.60 16.38 18.90
N HIS A 254 24.82 16.49 19.43
CA HIS A 254 25.90 17.23 18.79
C HIS A 254 27.14 16.32 18.72
N GLU A 255 27.60 16.11 17.50
CA GLU A 255 28.81 15.35 17.21
C GLU A 255 29.69 16.14 16.23
N ASN A 256 30.85 16.57 16.70
CA ASN A 256 31.78 17.42 15.94
C ASN A 256 31.08 18.67 15.36
N GLU A 257 31.12 18.83 14.04
CA GLU A 257 30.48 19.96 13.32
C GLU A 257 29.00 19.74 12.99
N ARG A 258 28.39 18.61 13.44
CA ARG A 258 27.02 18.22 13.09
C ARG A 258 26.13 18.25 14.32
N ILE A 259 25.04 19.02 14.21
CA ILE A 259 23.97 19.06 15.21
C ILE A 259 22.73 18.40 14.60
N HIS A 260 22.20 17.39 15.27
CA HIS A 260 20.96 16.74 14.87
C HIS A 260 19.85 17.06 15.87
N PHE A 261 18.79 17.72 15.39
CA PHE A 261 17.60 18.07 16.17
C PHE A 261 16.50 17.06 15.91
N ILE A 262 15.85 16.58 16.96
CA ILE A 262 14.64 15.76 16.87
C ILE A 262 13.45 16.71 16.84
N SER A 263 12.66 16.69 15.77
CA SER A 263 11.49 17.56 15.62
C SER A 263 10.34 16.81 14.95
N ASN A 264 9.12 17.00 15.47
CA ASN A 264 7.89 16.50 14.85
C ASN A 264 7.38 17.43 13.72
N ASP A 265 7.88 18.68 13.68
CA ASP A 265 7.58 19.68 12.65
C ASP A 265 8.87 20.37 12.19
N PRO A 266 9.71 19.69 11.39
CA PRO A 266 10.99 20.26 10.94
C PRO A 266 10.85 21.57 10.18
N GLU A 267 9.76 21.75 9.45
CA GLU A 267 9.52 22.99 8.67
C GLU A 267 9.21 24.18 9.57
N GLY A 268 8.42 23.99 10.62
CA GLY A 268 8.08 25.04 11.58
C GLY A 268 9.19 25.34 12.59
N ASP A 269 10.03 24.36 12.92
CA ASP A 269 11.11 24.53 13.89
C ASP A 269 12.41 25.04 13.25
N LEU A 270 12.65 24.73 11.97
CA LEU A 270 13.86 25.14 11.26
C LEU A 270 14.16 26.65 11.35
N PRO A 271 13.19 27.58 11.11
CA PRO A 271 13.46 29.00 11.23
C PRO A 271 13.87 29.43 12.66
N LYS A 272 13.27 28.79 13.68
CA LYS A 272 13.59 29.08 15.10
C LYS A 272 15.01 28.62 15.42
N ILE A 273 15.38 27.40 15.01
CA ILE A 273 16.70 26.83 15.24
C ILE A 273 17.78 27.65 14.54
N ILE A 274 17.56 28.01 13.27
CA ILE A 274 18.51 28.88 12.53
C ILE A 274 18.71 30.21 13.26
N ASN A 275 17.64 30.85 13.72
CA ASN A 275 17.72 32.14 14.44
C ASN A 275 18.52 31.99 15.74
N VAL A 276 18.31 30.94 16.51
CA VAL A 276 19.04 30.69 17.76
C VAL A 276 20.52 30.46 17.47
N LEU A 277 20.87 29.58 16.51
CA LEU A 277 22.27 29.30 16.15
C LEU A 277 23.01 30.55 15.61
N THR A 278 22.34 31.34 14.78
CA THR A 278 22.91 32.57 14.23
C THR A 278 23.15 33.61 15.33
N LYS A 279 22.20 33.80 16.27
CA LYS A 279 22.39 34.70 17.43
C LYS A 279 23.48 34.20 18.37
N ALA A 280 23.70 32.91 18.48
CA ALA A 280 24.78 32.31 19.23
C ALA A 280 26.16 32.48 18.54
N GLY A 281 26.19 33.00 17.31
CA GLY A 281 27.44 33.20 16.56
C GLY A 281 27.90 31.96 15.78
N CYS A 282 27.06 30.95 15.64
CA CYS A 282 27.38 29.77 14.84
C CYS A 282 27.31 30.07 13.34
N HIS A 283 28.30 29.63 12.59
CA HIS A 283 28.30 29.76 11.14
C HIS A 283 27.70 28.46 10.53
N ILE A 284 26.50 28.57 9.98
CA ILE A 284 25.78 27.42 9.37
C ILE A 284 26.32 27.16 7.97
N GLN A 285 26.81 25.96 7.73
CA GLN A 285 27.35 25.54 6.43
C GLN A 285 26.29 24.78 5.59
N ARG A 286 25.51 23.91 6.23
CA ARG A 286 24.52 23.06 5.55
C ARG A 286 23.36 22.77 6.48
N VAL A 287 22.17 22.73 5.89
CA VAL A 287 20.93 22.37 6.58
C VAL A 287 20.25 21.24 5.79
N GLU A 288 19.90 20.17 6.47
CA GLU A 288 19.15 19.05 5.93
C GLU A 288 17.94 18.80 6.84
N THR A 289 16.76 18.70 6.25
CA THR A 289 15.57 18.28 6.97
C THR A 289 15.26 16.82 6.61
N THR A 290 15.09 15.98 7.61
CA THR A 290 14.68 14.60 7.44
C THR A 290 13.24 14.46 7.90
N LYS A 291 12.33 14.10 6.98
CA LYS A 291 10.98 13.68 7.35
C LYS A 291 11.00 12.19 7.61
N ALA A 292 10.41 11.80 8.73
CA ALA A 292 10.22 10.40 9.02
C ALA A 292 9.40 9.73 7.91
N SER A 293 9.86 8.59 7.45
CA SER A 293 9.17 7.75 6.48
C SER A 293 8.52 6.55 7.16
N LEU A 294 7.58 5.91 6.49
CA LEU A 294 7.08 4.60 6.95
C LEU A 294 8.19 3.54 6.96
N GLU A 295 9.29 3.75 6.22
CA GLU A 295 10.47 2.87 6.27
C GLU A 295 11.16 2.93 7.63
N ASP A 296 11.33 4.14 8.18
CA ASP A 296 11.89 4.32 9.53
C ASP A 296 10.98 3.67 10.58
N VAL A 297 9.67 3.84 10.43
CA VAL A 297 8.67 3.19 11.30
C VAL A 297 8.77 1.68 11.21
N PHE A 298 8.83 1.14 9.99
CA PHE A 298 8.94 -0.29 9.74
C PHE A 298 10.22 -0.87 10.35
N LEU A 299 11.37 -0.25 10.08
CA LEU A 299 12.69 -0.65 10.60
C LEU A 299 12.70 -0.65 12.15
N LYS A 300 12.15 0.40 12.75
CA LYS A 300 12.06 0.54 14.21
C LYS A 300 11.21 -0.57 14.86
N LEU A 301 10.09 -0.95 14.22
CA LEU A 301 9.15 -1.93 14.79
C LEU A 301 9.57 -3.38 14.55
N THR A 302 10.26 -3.67 13.46
CA THR A 302 10.63 -5.04 13.05
C THR A 302 12.09 -5.38 13.28
N GLY A 303 12.95 -4.35 13.44
CA GLY A 303 14.40 -4.49 13.57
C GLY A 303 15.12 -4.86 12.27
N LYS A 304 14.40 -4.85 11.12
CA LYS A 304 14.92 -5.20 9.79
C LYS A 304 14.30 -4.30 8.73
N GLY A 305 15.02 -4.08 7.63
CA GLY A 305 14.46 -3.46 6.45
C GLY A 305 13.35 -4.31 5.81
N ILE A 306 12.40 -3.68 5.13
CA ILE A 306 11.26 -4.39 4.52
C ILE A 306 11.70 -5.37 3.41
N ASN A 307 12.89 -5.17 2.85
CA ASN A 307 13.47 -5.98 1.78
C ASN A 307 14.49 -7.03 2.28
N GLU A 308 14.73 -7.08 3.58
CA GLU A 308 15.54 -8.10 4.27
C GLU A 308 14.64 -9.24 4.81
#